data_edc7e665339fae7ff06c854f326bd30e
#
_entry.id   edc7e665339fae7ff06c854f326bd30e
#
_cell.length_a   1.000
_cell.length_b   1.000
_cell.length_c   1.000
_cell.angle_alpha   90.00
_cell.angle_beta   90.00
_cell.angle_gamma   90.00
#
_symmetry.space_group_name_H-M   'P 1'
#
loop_
_entity.id
_entity.type
_entity.pdbx_description
1 polymer ?
#
loop_
_entity_poly.entity_id
_entity_poly.type
_entity_poly.pdbx_seq_one_letter_code
_entity_poly.pdbx_strand_id
1 'polypeptide(L)'
;MRDDLRPYWVKKYYLKFRHWYAEYYLRPECVSLGRYHTIMKPWYVHLSGNNIQIGQSFTAIGEPGNRVEVGVWGREVGQGRVVIGDCCLMSPGSRISASDEIILGDGVMLANGAYVTDSDWHTIYDRMVREETAKPVHIGNN
;
A
#
# COMPACT_ATOMS: atom_id res chain seq x y z
N MET A 1 13.38 -23.69 11.68
CA MET A 1 12.07 -23.09 11.36
C MET A 1 11.13 -23.41 12.52
N ARG A 2 10.51 -22.43 13.13
CA ARG A 2 9.59 -22.70 14.24
C ARG A 2 8.25 -23.08 13.65
N ASP A 3 7.81 -24.34 13.83
CA ASP A 3 6.52 -24.81 13.34
C ASP A 3 5.38 -24.04 14.03
N ASP A 4 4.34 -23.72 13.27
CA ASP A 4 3.13 -23.10 13.81
C ASP A 4 2.32 -24.16 14.58
N LEU A 5 2.62 -24.26 15.87
CA LEU A 5 1.99 -25.21 16.79
C LEU A 5 0.60 -24.77 17.29
N ARG A 6 0.06 -23.67 16.77
CA ARG A 6 -1.28 -23.22 17.18
C ARG A 6 -2.33 -24.23 16.74
N PRO A 7 -3.31 -24.55 17.60
CA PRO A 7 -4.44 -25.39 17.22
C PRO A 7 -5.15 -24.84 15.97
N TYR A 8 -5.64 -25.74 15.10
CA TYR A 8 -6.28 -25.36 13.84
C TYR A 8 -7.42 -24.36 14.02
N TRP A 9 -8.23 -24.49 15.07
CA TRP A 9 -9.34 -23.58 15.35
C TRP A 9 -8.86 -22.17 15.67
N VAL A 10 -7.75 -22.00 16.41
CA VAL A 10 -7.13 -20.69 16.68
C VAL A 10 -6.71 -20.04 15.36
N LYS A 11 -6.03 -20.80 14.51
CA LYS A 11 -5.59 -20.33 13.19
C LYS A 11 -6.78 -19.92 12.32
N LYS A 12 -7.85 -20.73 12.29
CA LYS A 12 -9.06 -20.44 11.53
C LYS A 12 -9.73 -19.13 11.95
N TYR A 13 -9.90 -18.89 13.25
CA TYR A 13 -10.50 -17.65 13.76
C TYR A 13 -9.58 -16.45 13.54
N TYR A 14 -8.28 -16.61 13.72
CA TYR A 14 -7.30 -15.55 13.41
C TYR A 14 -7.36 -15.12 11.94
N LEU A 15 -7.45 -16.06 11.00
CA LEU A 15 -7.56 -15.74 9.58
C LEU A 15 -8.88 -15.02 9.24
N LYS A 16 -9.99 -15.44 9.85
CA LYS A 16 -11.28 -14.75 9.71
C LYS A 16 -11.24 -13.34 10.28
N PHE A 17 -10.67 -13.16 11.47
CA PHE A 17 -10.51 -11.85 12.10
C PHE A 17 -9.64 -10.93 11.24
N ARG A 18 -8.52 -11.42 10.74
CA ARG A 18 -7.63 -10.67 9.86
C ARG A 18 -8.34 -10.21 8.59
N HIS A 19 -9.10 -11.08 7.95
CA HIS A 19 -9.88 -10.74 6.76
C HIS A 19 -10.96 -9.71 7.09
N TRP A 20 -11.73 -9.95 8.15
CA TRP A 20 -12.73 -8.98 8.62
C TRP A 20 -12.13 -7.62 8.91
N TYR A 21 -10.97 -7.55 9.55
CA TYR A 21 -10.27 -6.30 9.83
C TYR A 21 -9.91 -5.55 8.53
N ALA A 22 -9.38 -6.26 7.55
CA ALA A 22 -9.04 -5.67 6.25
C ALA A 22 -10.29 -5.11 5.53
N GLU A 23 -11.39 -5.88 5.54
CA GLU A 23 -12.66 -5.46 4.93
C GLU A 23 -13.30 -4.26 5.65
N TYR A 24 -13.21 -4.20 6.97
CA TYR A 24 -13.86 -3.17 7.76
C TYR A 24 -13.04 -1.87 7.85
N TYR A 25 -11.73 -1.96 8.00
CA TYR A 25 -10.87 -0.80 8.22
C TYR A 25 -10.07 -0.35 6.99
N LEU A 26 -9.64 -1.26 6.13
CA LEU A 26 -8.80 -0.89 4.97
C LEU A 26 -9.62 -0.66 3.70
N ARG A 27 -10.66 -1.45 3.47
CA ARG A 27 -11.51 -1.26 2.28
C ARG A 27 -12.14 0.14 2.18
N PRO A 28 -12.64 0.78 3.25
CA PRO A 28 -13.18 2.13 3.16
C PRO A 28 -12.18 3.20 2.76
N GLU A 29 -10.87 2.96 3.00
CA GLU A 29 -9.78 3.87 2.64
C GLU A 29 -9.38 3.77 1.15
N CYS A 30 -10.00 2.86 0.40
CA CYS A 30 -9.71 2.63 -1.01
C CYS A 30 -10.95 2.91 -1.86
N VAL A 31 -10.75 3.34 -3.10
CA VAL A 31 -11.79 3.34 -4.14
C VAL A 31 -12.16 1.90 -4.49
N SER A 32 -11.14 1.03 -4.59
CA SER A 32 -11.35 -0.40 -4.78
C SER A 32 -10.27 -1.23 -4.09
N LEU A 33 -10.68 -2.32 -3.45
CA LEU A 33 -9.81 -3.38 -2.95
C LEU A 33 -10.25 -4.70 -3.60
N GLY A 34 -9.38 -5.26 -4.42
CA GLY A 34 -9.65 -6.47 -5.20
C GLY A 34 -9.95 -7.69 -4.32
N ARG A 35 -10.54 -8.72 -4.94
CA ARG A 35 -10.85 -9.99 -4.26
C ARG A 35 -9.56 -10.80 -4.03
N TYR A 36 -9.64 -11.77 -3.12
CA TYR A 36 -8.56 -12.73 -2.79
C TYR A 36 -7.29 -12.08 -2.22
N HIS A 37 -7.39 -10.87 -1.70
CA HIS A 37 -6.26 -10.22 -1.05
C HIS A 37 -5.80 -11.01 0.20
N THR A 38 -4.50 -10.97 0.46
CA THR A 38 -3.87 -11.55 1.64
C THR A 38 -3.11 -10.46 2.40
N ILE A 39 -3.73 -9.88 3.41
CA ILE A 39 -3.10 -8.82 4.21
C ILE A 39 -2.69 -9.41 5.56
N MET A 40 -1.39 -9.59 5.78
CA MET A 40 -0.85 -10.11 7.02
C MET A 40 -0.69 -8.99 8.04
N LYS A 41 -1.23 -9.18 9.25
CA LYS A 41 -1.24 -8.16 10.32
C LYS A 41 -1.76 -6.81 9.81
N PRO A 42 -3.00 -6.73 9.32
CA PRO A 42 -3.55 -5.56 8.62
C PRO A 42 -3.53 -4.27 9.45
N TRP A 43 -3.41 -4.35 10.77
CA TRP A 43 -3.24 -3.20 11.67
C TRP A 43 -1.87 -2.50 11.54
N TYR A 44 -0.93 -3.06 10.78
CA TYR A 44 0.32 -2.43 10.37
C TYR A 44 0.35 -2.08 8.87
N VAL A 45 -0.80 -2.08 8.22
CA VAL A 45 -0.98 -1.55 6.87
C VAL A 45 -1.76 -0.24 6.99
N HIS A 46 -1.22 0.83 6.44
CA HIS A 46 -1.82 2.14 6.49
C HIS A 46 -2.10 2.65 5.07
N LEU A 47 -3.36 2.96 4.82
CA LEU A 47 -3.82 3.55 3.59
C LEU A 47 -4.34 4.95 3.93
N SER A 48 -3.93 5.97 3.19
CA SER A 48 -4.32 7.35 3.48
C SER A 48 -4.48 8.16 2.21
N GLY A 49 -5.48 9.00 2.21
CA GLY A 49 -5.84 9.83 1.07
C GLY A 49 -6.89 9.18 0.18
N ASN A 50 -7.42 9.97 -0.73
CA ASN A 50 -8.43 9.54 -1.68
C ASN A 50 -7.78 8.94 -2.92
N ASN A 51 -8.51 8.08 -3.64
CA ASN A 51 -8.09 7.59 -4.96
C ASN A 51 -6.98 6.52 -4.96
N ILE A 52 -7.08 5.58 -4.03
CA ILE A 52 -6.26 4.36 -4.00
C ILE A 52 -7.08 3.21 -4.60
N GLN A 53 -6.52 2.57 -5.63
CA GLN A 53 -7.13 1.40 -6.29
C GLN A 53 -6.18 0.22 -6.17
N ILE A 54 -6.66 -0.90 -5.67
CA ILE A 54 -5.88 -2.13 -5.45
C ILE A 54 -6.55 -3.27 -6.20
N GLY A 55 -5.80 -3.94 -7.05
CA GLY A 55 -6.23 -5.08 -7.86
C GLY A 55 -6.45 -6.37 -7.07
N GLN A 56 -6.71 -7.46 -7.78
CA GLN A 56 -7.01 -8.77 -7.21
C GLN A 56 -5.74 -9.45 -6.68
N SER A 57 -5.92 -10.40 -5.74
CA SER A 57 -4.81 -11.20 -5.19
C SER A 57 -3.65 -10.38 -4.61
N PHE A 58 -3.92 -9.16 -4.19
CA PHE A 58 -2.95 -8.30 -3.55
C PHE A 58 -2.44 -8.90 -2.24
N THR A 59 -1.15 -8.85 -2.00
CA THR A 59 -0.52 -9.29 -0.76
C THR A 59 0.21 -8.15 -0.09
N ALA A 60 -0.07 -7.91 1.18
CA ALA A 60 0.69 -6.98 2.01
C ALA A 60 1.12 -7.64 3.32
N ILE A 61 2.36 -7.39 3.74
CA ILE A 61 2.93 -7.96 4.96
C ILE A 61 3.27 -6.82 5.92
N GLY A 62 2.36 -6.53 6.85
CA GLY A 62 2.61 -5.53 7.90
C GLY A 62 3.42 -6.10 9.06
N GLU A 63 4.33 -5.32 9.64
CA GLU A 63 5.10 -5.68 10.82
C GLU A 63 5.22 -4.52 11.83
N PRO A 64 5.39 -4.82 13.13
CA PRO A 64 5.70 -3.79 14.11
C PRO A 64 6.97 -3.04 13.71
N GLY A 65 6.92 -1.71 13.67
CA GLY A 65 8.07 -0.89 13.29
C GLY A 65 8.35 -0.80 11.78
N ASN A 66 7.76 -1.71 10.97
CA ASN A 66 7.91 -1.75 9.50
C ASN A 66 6.53 -1.80 8.82
N ARG A 67 5.78 -0.71 8.94
CA ARG A 67 4.44 -0.61 8.35
C ARG A 67 4.52 -0.60 6.83
N VAL A 68 3.50 -1.17 6.21
CA VAL A 68 3.22 -0.94 4.79
C VAL A 68 2.37 0.32 4.69
N GLU A 69 2.79 1.28 3.89
CA GLU A 69 2.11 2.57 3.77
C GLU A 69 1.81 2.89 2.30
N VAL A 70 0.58 3.25 2.01
CA VAL A 70 0.16 3.80 0.72
C VAL A 70 -0.56 5.11 0.97
N GLY A 71 0.03 6.20 0.51
CA GLY A 71 -0.50 7.54 0.72
C GLY A 71 -0.67 8.33 -0.55
N VAL A 72 -1.77 9.06 -0.65
CA VAL A 72 -2.03 10.05 -1.70
C VAL A 72 -2.10 11.42 -1.05
N TRP A 73 -1.23 12.34 -1.47
CA TRP A 73 -0.97 13.63 -0.85
C TRP A 73 -1.23 14.82 -1.80
N GLY A 74 -2.13 14.66 -2.77
CA GLY A 74 -2.48 15.73 -3.70
C GLY A 74 -2.83 17.04 -2.99
N ARG A 75 -2.49 18.19 -3.58
CA ARG A 75 -2.75 19.53 -3.01
C ARG A 75 -4.24 19.84 -2.91
N GLU A 76 -5.01 19.37 -3.88
CA GLU A 76 -6.46 19.57 -3.94
C GLU A 76 -7.19 18.26 -3.69
N VAL A 77 -8.39 18.36 -3.14
CA VAL A 77 -9.25 17.20 -2.95
C VAL A 77 -9.53 16.52 -4.29
N GLY A 78 -9.11 15.26 -4.41
CA GLY A 78 -9.26 14.47 -5.64
C GLY A 78 -8.04 14.51 -6.59
N GLN A 79 -7.01 15.28 -6.28
CA GLN A 79 -5.71 15.18 -6.95
C GLN A 79 -4.89 14.02 -6.42
N GLY A 80 -4.10 13.45 -7.30
CA GLY A 80 -3.25 12.32 -7.00
C GLY A 80 -4.01 10.99 -7.04
N ARG A 81 -3.32 9.96 -7.49
CA ARG A 81 -3.84 8.59 -7.46
C ARG A 81 -2.76 7.55 -7.33
N VAL A 82 -3.12 6.42 -6.71
CA VAL A 82 -2.32 5.21 -6.68
C VAL A 82 -3.14 4.08 -7.28
N VAL A 83 -2.59 3.42 -8.27
CA VAL A 83 -3.16 2.20 -8.86
C VAL A 83 -2.17 1.06 -8.67
N ILE A 84 -2.59 -0.01 -8.01
CA ILE A 84 -1.82 -1.23 -7.80
C ILE A 84 -2.52 -2.34 -8.58
N GLY A 85 -1.82 -2.93 -9.53
CA GLY A 85 -2.33 -4.01 -10.38
C GLY A 85 -2.61 -5.31 -9.62
N ASP A 86 -2.93 -6.35 -10.37
CA ASP A 86 -3.24 -7.67 -9.84
C ASP A 86 -1.97 -8.40 -9.36
N CYS A 87 -2.11 -9.29 -8.38
CA CYS A 87 -1.03 -10.15 -7.87
C CYS A 87 0.20 -9.39 -7.34
N CYS A 88 0.06 -8.14 -6.95
CA CYS A 88 1.15 -7.36 -6.39
C CYS A 88 1.46 -7.75 -4.94
N LEU A 89 2.74 -7.60 -4.56
CA LEU A 89 3.23 -7.85 -3.20
C LEU A 89 3.88 -6.59 -2.62
N MET A 90 3.49 -6.21 -1.43
CA MET A 90 4.16 -5.21 -0.62
C MET A 90 4.75 -5.84 0.64
N SER A 91 6.09 -5.88 0.72
CA SER A 91 6.84 -6.41 1.86
C SER A 91 6.89 -5.40 3.03
N PRO A 92 7.30 -5.83 4.24
CA PRO A 92 7.35 -4.95 5.40
C PRO A 92 8.17 -3.67 5.16
N GLY A 93 7.67 -2.53 5.61
CA GLY A 93 8.32 -1.24 5.47
C GLY A 93 8.26 -0.64 4.07
N SER A 94 7.63 -1.31 3.10
CA SER A 94 7.43 -0.71 1.79
C SER A 94 6.44 0.44 1.83
N ARG A 95 6.71 1.49 1.05
CA ARG A 95 5.95 2.72 1.06
C ARG A 95 5.70 3.24 -0.35
N ILE A 96 4.50 3.71 -0.59
CA ILE A 96 4.10 4.44 -1.80
C ILE A 96 3.57 5.81 -1.35
N SER A 97 4.10 6.89 -1.94
CA SER A 97 3.65 8.25 -1.65
C SER A 97 3.43 9.00 -2.96
N ALA A 98 2.18 9.18 -3.35
CA ALA A 98 1.80 9.84 -4.58
C ALA A 98 1.31 11.27 -4.33
N SER A 99 1.84 12.22 -5.10
CA SER A 99 1.33 13.57 -5.23
C SER A 99 0.49 13.73 -6.50
N ASP A 100 0.92 13.13 -7.60
CA ASP A 100 0.24 13.14 -8.91
C ASP A 100 -0.27 11.72 -9.26
N GLU A 101 0.61 10.83 -9.69
CA GLU A 101 0.21 9.50 -10.11
C GLU A 101 1.29 8.44 -9.91
N ILE A 102 0.95 7.34 -9.24
CA ILE A 102 1.78 6.15 -9.20
C ILE A 102 0.96 4.95 -9.65
N ILE A 103 1.43 4.27 -10.70
CA ILE A 103 0.83 3.05 -11.23
C ILE A 103 1.84 1.91 -11.11
N LEU A 104 1.45 0.85 -10.40
CA LEU A 104 2.13 -0.43 -10.42
C LEU A 104 1.34 -1.38 -11.30
N GLY A 105 1.98 -1.98 -12.28
CA GLY A 105 1.42 -3.03 -13.12
C GLY A 105 1.18 -4.33 -12.35
N ASP A 106 0.77 -5.37 -13.06
CA ASP A 106 0.49 -6.67 -12.47
C ASP A 106 1.78 -7.40 -12.05
N GLY A 107 1.71 -8.14 -10.95
CA GLY A 107 2.80 -8.97 -10.45
C GLY A 107 3.97 -8.20 -9.82
N VAL A 108 3.88 -6.88 -9.67
CA VAL A 108 4.95 -6.07 -9.09
C VAL A 108 5.18 -6.42 -7.63
N MET A 109 6.44 -6.64 -7.25
CA MET A 109 6.84 -6.93 -5.89
C MET A 109 7.73 -5.82 -5.32
N LEU A 110 7.25 -5.14 -4.30
CA LEU A 110 8.04 -4.18 -3.55
C LEU A 110 8.74 -4.90 -2.39
N ALA A 111 10.06 -4.91 -2.44
CA ALA A 111 10.90 -5.52 -1.41
C ALA A 111 10.82 -4.76 -0.08
N ASN A 112 11.41 -5.35 0.95
CA ASN A 112 11.43 -4.76 2.30
C ASN A 112 12.06 -3.35 2.28
N GLY A 113 11.34 -2.37 2.81
CA GLY A 113 11.78 -0.99 2.86
C GLY A 113 11.79 -0.24 1.52
N ALA A 114 11.25 -0.82 0.43
CA ALA A 114 11.16 -0.12 -0.84
C ALA A 114 10.29 1.14 -0.72
N TYR A 115 10.76 2.24 -1.31
CA TYR A 115 10.01 3.49 -1.35
C TYR A 115 9.81 3.98 -2.77
N VAL A 116 8.56 4.19 -3.15
CA VAL A 116 8.16 4.73 -4.45
C VAL A 116 7.46 6.06 -4.22
N THR A 117 7.94 7.11 -4.87
CA THR A 117 7.35 8.44 -4.83
C THR A 117 7.44 9.11 -6.19
N ASP A 118 6.49 9.96 -6.50
CA ASP A 118 6.40 10.74 -7.74
C ASP A 118 6.78 12.22 -7.53
N SER A 119 7.17 12.60 -6.32
CA SER A 119 7.46 14.00 -5.97
C SER A 119 8.70 14.12 -5.09
N ASP A 120 9.47 15.16 -5.33
CA ASP A 120 10.63 15.53 -4.49
C ASP A 120 10.23 16.28 -3.21
N TRP A 121 8.95 16.65 -3.08
CA TRP A 121 8.34 17.34 -1.93
C TRP A 121 8.93 18.73 -1.62
N HIS A 122 10.17 19.02 -2.00
CA HIS A 122 10.87 20.27 -1.75
C HIS A 122 11.85 20.56 -2.87
N THR A 123 12.09 21.84 -3.18
CA THR A 123 13.15 22.21 -4.10
C THR A 123 14.52 21.93 -3.47
N ILE A 124 15.51 21.61 -4.33
CA ILE A 124 16.88 21.32 -3.90
C ILE A 124 17.55 22.57 -3.31
N TYR A 125 17.19 23.75 -3.81
CA TYR A 125 17.86 25.01 -3.49
C TYR A 125 17.21 25.79 -2.34
N ASP A 126 15.90 25.70 -2.19
CA ASP A 126 15.17 26.38 -1.11
C ASP A 126 14.03 25.50 -0.58
N ARG A 127 14.21 24.98 0.63
CA ARG A 127 13.21 24.12 1.29
C ARG A 127 11.92 24.86 1.66
N MET A 128 11.94 26.20 1.64
CA MET A 128 10.75 27.00 1.93
C MET A 128 9.87 27.17 0.69
N VAL A 129 10.42 26.98 -0.50
CA VAL A 129 9.69 27.00 -1.77
C VAL A 129 9.23 25.58 -2.11
N ARG A 130 7.94 25.36 -2.01
CA ARG A 130 7.29 24.14 -2.49
C ARG A 130 6.98 24.29 -3.98
N GLU A 131 7.96 24.08 -4.82
CA GLU A 131 7.71 23.80 -6.23
C GLU A 131 7.49 22.29 -6.36
N GLU A 132 6.24 21.88 -6.49
CA GLU A 132 5.93 20.48 -6.78
C GLU A 132 6.23 20.20 -8.25
N THR A 133 7.29 19.49 -8.47
CA THR A 133 7.59 18.84 -9.75
C THR A 133 7.22 17.36 -9.66
N ALA A 134 5.96 17.09 -9.31
CA ALA A 134 5.47 15.74 -9.38
C ALA A 134 5.43 15.28 -10.84
N LYS A 135 5.89 14.06 -11.10
CA LYS A 135 5.82 13.40 -12.41
C LYS A 135 5.30 12.00 -12.24
N PRO A 136 4.32 11.58 -13.07
CA PRO A 136 3.78 10.22 -13.00
C PRO A 136 4.87 9.15 -12.98
N VAL A 137 4.73 8.17 -12.08
CA VAL A 137 5.62 7.01 -11.99
C VAL A 137 4.83 5.77 -12.38
N HIS A 138 5.27 5.11 -13.46
CA HIS A 138 4.67 3.87 -13.93
C HIS A 138 5.69 2.74 -13.87
N ILE A 139 5.39 1.71 -13.10
CA ILE A 139 6.16 0.47 -13.02
C ILE A 139 5.37 -0.59 -13.80
N GLY A 140 5.96 -1.13 -14.84
CA GLY A 140 5.31 -2.12 -15.72
C GLY A 140 5.05 -3.45 -15.03
N ASN A 141 4.41 -4.37 -15.75
CA ASN A 141 4.14 -5.72 -15.27
C ASN A 141 5.44 -6.52 -15.10
N ASN A 142 5.40 -7.44 -14.13
CA ASN A 142 6.51 -8.37 -13.89
C ASN A 142 6.08 -9.81 -14.22
#